data_4a517efc4a473a93d656ca8b6b1e3069
#
_entry.id   4a517efc4a473a93d656ca8b6b1e3069
#
_cell.length_a   1.000
_cell.length_b   1.000
_cell.length_c   1.000
_cell.angle_alpha   90.00
_cell.angle_beta   90.00
_cell.angle_gamma   90.00
#
_symmetry.space_group_name_H-M   'P 1'
#
loop_
_entity.id
_entity.type
_entity.pdbx_description
1 polymer ?
#
loop_
_entity_poly.entity_id
_entity_poly.type
_entity_poly.pdbx_seq_one_letter_code
_entity_poly.pdbx_strand_id
1 'polypeptide(L)'
;MRFFNTEGPVRADLHYRLPPLQRWDLDEILRLIAQQKYFLLHAPRQTGKTTCLLALMDYLNAEGRYQAVYANLEGAQAWREQVDPGMATVVTDVASWAHHWLGDARLPQLARQVLATTPSGSALGDFLSQWSATAPRPLVLLLDEVDALVGDTLIALLRQLRAGYLKRPTAFPQTIMLCGVR
;
A
#
# COMPACT_ATOMS: atom_id res chain seq x y z
N MET A 1 18.97 -1.22 -26.35
CA MET A 1 19.84 -0.11 -25.90
C MET A 1 19.22 0.45 -24.61
N ARG A 2 19.97 0.62 -23.51
CA ARG A 2 19.44 1.26 -22.27
C ARG A 2 19.64 2.75 -22.31
N PHE A 3 18.75 3.49 -21.63
CA PHE A 3 18.81 4.95 -21.51
C PHE A 3 18.52 5.40 -20.07
N PHE A 4 18.79 6.67 -19.75
CA PHE A 4 18.47 7.23 -18.44
C PHE A 4 16.98 7.55 -18.34
N ASN A 5 16.34 7.08 -17.25
CA ASN A 5 14.95 7.40 -16.98
C ASN A 5 14.82 8.85 -16.50
N THR A 6 13.86 9.58 -17.06
CA THR A 6 13.56 10.97 -16.68
C THR A 6 12.25 11.09 -15.91
N GLU A 7 11.38 10.08 -15.95
CA GLU A 7 10.07 10.09 -15.29
C GLU A 7 9.55 8.68 -15.01
N GLY A 8 8.70 8.57 -13.98
CA GLY A 8 8.10 7.30 -13.56
C GLY A 8 9.09 6.29 -12.95
N PRO A 9 8.61 5.09 -12.59
CA PRO A 9 9.44 4.03 -12.03
C PRO A 9 10.50 3.52 -13.01
N VAL A 10 11.69 3.19 -12.51
CA VAL A 10 12.78 2.66 -13.33
C VAL A 10 12.49 1.22 -13.76
N ARG A 11 12.54 0.96 -15.07
CA ARG A 11 12.41 -0.37 -15.67
C ARG A 11 13.78 -0.96 -15.97
N ALA A 12 14.03 -2.18 -15.49
CA ALA A 12 15.32 -2.85 -15.58
C ALA A 12 15.74 -3.21 -17.02
N ASP A 13 14.76 -3.48 -17.87
CA ASP A 13 14.93 -3.85 -19.26
C ASP A 13 15.30 -2.65 -20.16
N LEU A 14 14.84 -1.44 -19.79
CA LEU A 14 14.96 -0.22 -20.61
C LEU A 14 15.96 0.79 -20.03
N HIS A 15 16.12 0.86 -18.72
CA HIS A 15 16.83 1.96 -18.07
C HIS A 15 18.16 1.52 -17.43
N TYR A 16 19.13 2.45 -17.36
CA TYR A 16 20.24 2.32 -16.43
C TYR A 16 19.72 2.44 -15.00
N ARG A 17 20.11 1.52 -14.11
CA ARG A 17 19.63 1.52 -12.72
C ARG A 17 20.72 1.10 -11.74
N LEU A 18 20.66 1.65 -10.54
CA LEU A 18 21.26 1.05 -9.35
C LEU A 18 20.28 0.00 -8.78
N PRO A 19 20.75 -1.07 -8.14
CA PRO A 19 19.87 -2.02 -7.46
C PRO A 19 19.02 -1.29 -6.41
N PRO A 20 17.67 -1.26 -6.53
CA PRO A 20 16.83 -0.39 -5.70
C PRO A 20 16.98 -0.66 -4.20
N LEU A 21 17.03 -1.94 -3.81
CA LEU A 21 17.08 -2.33 -2.39
C LEU A 21 18.42 -2.04 -1.73
N GLN A 22 19.53 -1.88 -2.49
CA GLN A 22 20.82 -1.47 -1.94
C GLN A 22 20.86 0.01 -1.50
N ARG A 23 19.83 0.77 -1.85
CA ARG A 23 19.70 2.19 -1.48
C ARG A 23 18.96 2.39 -0.15
N TRP A 24 18.46 1.32 0.42
CA TRP A 24 17.72 1.29 1.68
C TRP A 24 18.46 0.46 2.72
N ASP A 25 18.18 0.69 3.97
CA ASP A 25 18.50 -0.24 5.04
C ASP A 25 17.48 -1.40 5.00
N LEU A 26 17.73 -2.34 4.09
CA LEU A 26 16.83 -3.46 3.86
C LEU A 26 16.66 -4.33 5.11
N ASP A 27 17.75 -4.54 5.86
CA ASP A 27 17.71 -5.38 7.08
C ASP A 27 16.80 -4.76 8.13
N GLU A 28 16.86 -3.44 8.31
CA GLU A 28 15.95 -2.73 9.22
C GLU A 28 14.50 -2.83 8.75
N ILE A 29 14.22 -2.65 7.46
CA ILE A 29 12.87 -2.78 6.90
C ILE A 29 12.33 -4.20 7.12
N LEU A 30 13.11 -5.23 6.82
CA LEU A 30 12.71 -6.61 7.03
C LEU A 30 12.49 -6.93 8.51
N ARG A 31 13.30 -6.34 9.40
CA ARG A 31 13.12 -6.44 10.86
C ARG A 31 11.79 -5.82 11.30
N LEU A 32 11.44 -4.62 10.81
CA LEU A 32 10.17 -3.96 11.10
C LEU A 32 8.97 -4.78 10.61
N ILE A 33 9.06 -5.37 9.42
CA ILE A 33 8.03 -6.26 8.86
C ILE A 33 7.87 -7.52 9.73
N ALA A 34 8.97 -8.17 10.11
CA ALA A 34 8.95 -9.35 10.97
C ALA A 34 8.37 -9.04 12.36
N GLN A 35 8.61 -7.84 12.89
CA GLN A 35 8.03 -7.35 14.14
C GLN A 35 6.60 -6.83 14.00
N GLN A 36 5.97 -6.98 12.84
CA GLN A 36 4.59 -6.54 12.58
C GLN A 36 4.39 -5.03 12.83
N LYS A 37 5.36 -4.20 12.50
CA LYS A 37 5.27 -2.75 12.71
C LYS A 37 4.54 -2.06 11.56
N TYR A 38 3.80 -1.00 11.90
CA TYR A 38 3.39 0.03 10.95
C TYR A 38 4.42 1.15 11.03
N PHE A 39 4.89 1.59 9.89
CA PHE A 39 5.93 2.62 9.84
C PHE A 39 5.81 3.51 8.61
N LEU A 40 6.42 4.68 8.71
CA LEU A 40 6.44 5.68 7.65
C LEU A 40 7.82 5.68 6.98
N LEU A 41 7.81 5.60 5.65
CA LEU A 41 8.96 5.90 4.82
C LEU A 41 8.85 7.33 4.29
N HIS A 42 9.78 8.16 4.70
CA HIS A 42 9.84 9.54 4.26
C HIS A 42 11.12 9.76 3.42
N ALA A 43 10.95 10.35 2.24
CA ALA A 43 12.08 10.78 1.41
C ALA A 43 11.64 11.86 0.41
N PRO A 44 12.53 12.74 -0.04
CA PRO A 44 12.21 13.77 -1.01
C PRO A 44 11.61 13.23 -2.32
N ARG A 45 11.00 14.10 -3.11
CA ARG A 45 10.53 13.74 -4.46
C ARG A 45 11.68 13.26 -5.32
N GLN A 46 11.37 12.41 -6.32
CA GLN A 46 12.32 11.90 -7.32
C GLN A 46 13.53 11.15 -6.76
N THR A 47 13.46 10.66 -5.53
CA THR A 47 14.50 9.82 -4.93
C THR A 47 14.32 8.32 -5.25
N GLY A 48 13.35 7.97 -6.09
CA GLY A 48 13.11 6.59 -6.50
C GLY A 48 12.35 5.74 -5.46
N LYS A 49 11.56 6.38 -4.56
CA LYS A 49 10.73 5.68 -3.56
C LYS A 49 9.88 4.58 -4.18
N THR A 50 9.06 4.92 -5.16
CA THR A 50 8.19 3.97 -5.86
C THR A 50 8.97 2.78 -6.44
N THR A 51 10.13 3.05 -7.06
CA THR A 51 10.99 1.97 -7.60
C THR A 51 11.47 1.03 -6.48
N CYS A 52 11.82 1.57 -5.32
CA CYS A 52 12.25 0.77 -4.17
C CYS A 52 11.07 0.02 -3.53
N LEU A 53 9.87 0.62 -3.45
CA LEU A 53 8.65 -0.05 -2.96
C LEU A 53 8.27 -1.24 -3.84
N LEU A 54 8.31 -1.08 -5.17
CA LEU A 54 8.04 -2.16 -6.11
C LEU A 54 9.09 -3.29 -5.99
N ALA A 55 10.36 -2.95 -5.87
CA ALA A 55 11.41 -3.93 -5.67
C ALA A 55 11.28 -4.67 -4.32
N LEU A 56 10.83 -3.97 -3.26
CA LEU A 56 10.55 -4.60 -1.97
C LEU A 56 9.34 -5.54 -2.06
N MET A 57 8.28 -5.14 -2.75
CA MET A 57 7.12 -5.99 -3.02
C MET A 57 7.54 -7.29 -3.71
N ASP A 58 8.32 -7.18 -4.78
CA ASP A 58 8.81 -8.35 -5.54
C ASP A 58 9.67 -9.25 -4.65
N TYR A 59 10.56 -8.67 -3.85
CA TYR A 59 11.42 -9.41 -2.92
C TYR A 59 10.59 -10.19 -1.89
N LEU A 60 9.62 -9.54 -1.22
CA LEU A 60 8.78 -10.18 -0.20
C LEU A 60 7.90 -11.29 -0.79
N ASN A 61 7.36 -11.08 -1.99
CA ASN A 61 6.56 -12.09 -2.68
C ASN A 61 7.42 -13.28 -3.14
N ALA A 62 8.64 -13.04 -3.63
CA ALA A 62 9.58 -14.10 -4.02
C ALA A 62 10.04 -14.93 -2.81
N GLU A 63 10.24 -14.31 -1.65
CA GLU A 63 10.58 -15.00 -0.40
C GLU A 63 9.46 -15.96 0.07
N GLY A 64 8.21 -15.63 -0.25
CA GLY A 64 7.07 -16.50 -0.05
C GLY A 64 6.49 -16.54 1.36
N ARG A 65 7.02 -15.79 2.33
CA ARG A 65 6.47 -15.67 3.70
C ARG A 65 5.26 -14.76 3.78
N TYR A 66 5.20 -13.77 2.92
CA TYR A 66 4.19 -12.71 2.92
C TYR A 66 3.46 -12.64 1.58
N GLN A 67 2.34 -11.97 1.58
CA GLN A 67 1.68 -11.47 0.39
C GLN A 67 1.78 -9.95 0.40
N ALA A 68 2.75 -9.41 -0.34
CA ALA A 68 3.01 -7.99 -0.41
C ALA A 68 2.28 -7.34 -1.58
N VAL A 69 1.70 -6.17 -1.35
CA VAL A 69 1.00 -5.39 -2.37
C VAL A 69 1.38 -3.92 -2.25
N TYR A 70 1.73 -3.34 -3.38
CA TYR A 70 1.89 -1.90 -3.57
C TYR A 70 0.57 -1.28 -4.00
N ALA A 71 0.21 -0.13 -3.44
CA ALA A 71 -0.90 0.70 -3.90
C ALA A 71 -0.54 2.19 -3.86
N ASN A 72 -0.85 2.91 -4.93
CA ASN A 72 -0.73 4.36 -4.99
C ASN A 72 -2.09 4.99 -4.62
N LEU A 73 -2.08 5.95 -3.70
CA LEU A 73 -3.27 6.62 -3.19
C LEU A 73 -3.47 8.04 -3.74
N GLU A 74 -2.68 8.45 -4.74
CA GLU A 74 -2.76 9.78 -5.35
C GLU A 74 -4.16 10.07 -5.90
N GLY A 75 -4.89 9.06 -6.38
CA GLY A 75 -6.25 9.20 -6.90
C GLY A 75 -7.24 9.87 -5.93
N ALA A 76 -7.02 9.69 -4.63
CA ALA A 76 -7.87 10.29 -3.60
C ALA A 76 -7.54 11.78 -3.32
N GLN A 77 -6.49 12.36 -3.91
CA GLN A 77 -6.08 13.76 -3.72
C GLN A 77 -7.19 14.76 -4.05
N ALA A 78 -7.99 14.46 -5.07
CA ALA A 78 -9.06 15.34 -5.55
C ALA A 78 -10.13 15.61 -4.47
N TRP A 79 -10.30 14.69 -3.53
CA TRP A 79 -11.38 14.74 -2.54
C TRP A 79 -11.03 15.56 -1.29
N ARG A 80 -9.75 15.83 -1.04
CA ARG A 80 -9.27 16.63 0.10
C ARG A 80 -9.91 16.21 1.43
N GLU A 81 -10.78 17.04 1.99
CA GLU A 81 -11.47 16.84 3.27
C GLU A 81 -12.80 16.06 3.14
N GLN A 82 -13.20 15.71 1.93
CA GLN A 82 -14.43 14.97 1.69
C GLN A 82 -14.21 13.47 1.99
N VAL A 83 -14.46 13.07 3.22
CA VAL A 83 -14.16 11.73 3.73
C VAL A 83 -14.85 10.63 2.93
N ASP A 84 -16.14 10.80 2.62
CA ASP A 84 -16.93 9.74 1.95
C ASP A 84 -16.36 9.38 0.57
N PRO A 85 -16.26 10.29 -0.40
CA PRO A 85 -15.67 9.95 -1.69
C PRO A 85 -14.17 9.65 -1.59
N GLY A 86 -13.44 10.30 -0.68
CA GLY A 86 -12.02 10.06 -0.46
C GLY A 86 -11.75 8.63 0.00
N MET A 87 -12.47 8.14 1.00
CA MET A 87 -12.31 6.78 1.49
C MET A 87 -12.84 5.73 0.49
N ALA A 88 -13.91 6.03 -0.24
CA ALA A 88 -14.37 5.15 -1.32
C ALA A 88 -13.31 4.99 -2.41
N THR A 89 -12.63 6.08 -2.77
CA THR A 89 -11.50 6.04 -3.73
C THR A 89 -10.35 5.22 -3.17
N VAL A 90 -9.93 5.44 -1.91
CA VAL A 90 -8.86 4.67 -1.26
C VAL A 90 -9.16 3.16 -1.29
N VAL A 91 -10.38 2.74 -0.92
CA VAL A 91 -10.77 1.33 -0.94
C VAL A 91 -10.70 0.77 -2.36
N THR A 92 -11.21 1.53 -3.33
CA THR A 92 -11.21 1.12 -4.75
C THR A 92 -9.79 1.02 -5.30
N ASP A 93 -8.92 1.98 -5.01
CA ASP A 93 -7.53 1.99 -5.46
C ASP A 93 -6.76 0.81 -4.87
N VAL A 94 -6.85 0.59 -3.55
CA VAL A 94 -6.19 -0.56 -2.89
C VAL A 94 -6.67 -1.88 -3.49
N ALA A 95 -7.97 -2.05 -3.73
CA ALA A 95 -8.51 -3.26 -4.33
C ALA A 95 -8.08 -3.45 -5.79
N SER A 96 -8.01 -2.37 -6.56
CA SER A 96 -7.56 -2.37 -7.96
C SER A 96 -6.08 -2.74 -8.07
N TRP A 97 -5.22 -2.12 -7.26
CA TRP A 97 -3.80 -2.45 -7.22
C TRP A 97 -3.56 -3.89 -6.74
N ALA A 98 -4.29 -4.33 -5.72
CA ALA A 98 -4.21 -5.71 -5.25
C ALA A 98 -4.62 -6.71 -6.34
N HIS A 99 -5.70 -6.43 -7.07
CA HIS A 99 -6.09 -7.23 -8.24
C HIS A 99 -4.99 -7.24 -9.32
N HIS A 100 -4.41 -6.09 -9.62
CA HIS A 100 -3.34 -5.96 -10.62
C HIS A 100 -2.13 -6.86 -10.29
N TRP A 101 -1.66 -6.83 -9.04
CA TRP A 101 -0.46 -7.56 -8.62
C TRP A 101 -0.70 -9.05 -8.36
N LEU A 102 -1.89 -9.40 -7.86
CA LEU A 102 -2.20 -10.76 -7.41
C LEU A 102 -3.06 -11.56 -8.39
N GLY A 103 -3.68 -10.89 -9.37
CA GLY A 103 -4.64 -11.53 -10.28
C GLY A 103 -5.96 -11.92 -9.60
N ASP A 104 -6.23 -11.48 -8.37
CA ASP A 104 -7.41 -11.89 -7.60
C ASP A 104 -8.63 -11.00 -7.92
N ALA A 105 -9.49 -11.47 -8.83
CA ALA A 105 -10.70 -10.79 -9.24
C ALA A 105 -11.76 -10.63 -8.14
N ARG A 106 -11.61 -11.34 -7.00
CA ARG A 106 -12.54 -11.22 -5.85
C ARG A 106 -12.37 -9.87 -5.15
N LEU A 107 -11.18 -9.27 -5.17
CA LEU A 107 -10.87 -8.05 -4.42
C LEU A 107 -11.67 -6.83 -4.90
N PRO A 108 -11.79 -6.53 -6.19
CA PRO A 108 -12.69 -5.48 -6.67
C PRO A 108 -14.18 -5.72 -6.37
N GLN A 109 -14.60 -6.99 -6.31
CA GLN A 109 -15.97 -7.35 -5.92
C GLN A 109 -16.19 -7.10 -4.43
N LEU A 110 -15.25 -7.53 -3.58
CA LEU A 110 -15.26 -7.29 -2.15
C LEU A 110 -15.30 -5.78 -1.84
N ALA A 111 -14.49 -4.97 -2.52
CA ALA A 111 -14.49 -3.52 -2.37
C ALA A 111 -15.88 -2.92 -2.66
N ARG A 112 -16.51 -3.30 -3.78
CA ARG A 112 -17.88 -2.85 -4.12
C ARG A 112 -18.90 -3.26 -3.07
N GLN A 113 -18.83 -4.50 -2.58
CA GLN A 113 -19.73 -4.99 -1.54
C GLN A 113 -19.57 -4.20 -0.23
N VAL A 114 -18.33 -4.01 0.22
CA VAL A 114 -18.05 -3.24 1.44
C VAL A 114 -18.53 -1.80 1.30
N LEU A 115 -18.24 -1.13 0.19
CA LEU A 115 -18.69 0.25 -0.04
C LEU A 115 -20.20 0.40 -0.12
N ALA A 116 -20.92 -0.65 -0.52
CA ALA A 116 -22.40 -0.64 -0.55
C ALA A 116 -23.05 -0.86 0.83
N THR A 117 -22.32 -1.49 1.78
CA THR A 117 -22.91 -1.94 3.05
C THR A 117 -22.29 -1.29 4.29
N THR A 118 -21.12 -0.65 4.14
CA THR A 118 -20.34 -0.10 5.26
C THR A 118 -20.15 1.40 5.10
N PRO A 119 -20.38 2.21 6.14
CA PRO A 119 -20.05 3.64 6.11
C PRO A 119 -18.57 3.90 5.80
N SER A 120 -18.29 4.97 5.09
CA SER A 120 -16.92 5.34 4.62
C SER A 120 -15.88 5.39 5.75
N GLY A 121 -16.30 5.83 6.94
CA GLY A 121 -15.43 5.86 8.13
C GLY A 121 -14.94 4.50 8.62
N SER A 122 -15.48 3.38 8.09
CA SER A 122 -15.12 2.00 8.45
C SER A 122 -14.80 1.13 7.24
N ALA A 123 -15.10 1.59 6.03
CA ALA A 123 -15.05 0.78 4.81
C ALA A 123 -13.66 0.21 4.51
N LEU A 124 -12.61 1.01 4.68
CA LEU A 124 -11.23 0.51 4.49
C LEU A 124 -10.89 -0.57 5.53
N GLY A 125 -11.25 -0.34 6.78
CA GLY A 125 -11.01 -1.30 7.86
C GLY A 125 -11.70 -2.64 7.62
N ASP A 126 -12.96 -2.61 7.16
CA ASP A 126 -13.73 -3.80 6.84
C ASP A 126 -13.18 -4.52 5.61
N PHE A 127 -12.84 -3.78 4.55
CA PHE A 127 -12.21 -4.35 3.37
C PHE A 127 -10.91 -5.07 3.72
N LEU A 128 -10.01 -4.41 4.44
CA LEU A 128 -8.73 -4.99 4.85
C LEU A 128 -8.91 -6.20 5.78
N SER A 129 -9.92 -6.17 6.67
CA SER A 129 -10.20 -7.30 7.56
C SER A 129 -10.67 -8.52 6.80
N GLN A 130 -11.63 -8.36 5.88
CA GLN A 130 -12.16 -9.47 5.09
C GLN A 130 -11.11 -10.03 4.12
N TRP A 131 -10.33 -9.16 3.49
CA TRP A 131 -9.23 -9.58 2.63
C TRP A 131 -8.17 -10.36 3.41
N SER A 132 -7.69 -9.82 4.54
CA SER A 132 -6.67 -10.49 5.36
C SER A 132 -7.12 -11.86 5.86
N ALA A 133 -8.40 -12.00 6.23
CA ALA A 133 -8.94 -13.28 6.70
C ALA A 133 -8.98 -14.37 5.61
N THR A 134 -8.99 -13.98 4.34
CA THR A 134 -9.02 -14.90 3.19
C THR A 134 -7.70 -14.99 2.43
N ALA A 135 -6.72 -14.17 2.79
CA ALA A 135 -5.41 -14.17 2.16
C ALA A 135 -4.62 -15.44 2.52
N PRO A 136 -3.89 -16.05 1.56
CA PRO A 136 -3.15 -17.28 1.81
C PRO A 136 -1.92 -17.08 2.71
N ARG A 137 -1.49 -15.85 2.91
CA ARG A 137 -0.31 -15.44 3.71
C ARG A 137 -0.57 -14.08 4.35
N PRO A 138 0.15 -13.74 5.44
CA PRO A 138 0.04 -12.43 6.06
C PRO A 138 0.29 -11.30 5.06
N LEU A 139 -0.60 -10.29 5.05
CA LEU A 139 -0.51 -9.17 4.12
C LEU A 139 0.52 -8.14 4.57
N VAL A 140 1.31 -7.65 3.62
CA VAL A 140 2.18 -6.48 3.77
C VAL A 140 1.73 -5.44 2.74
N LEU A 141 1.22 -4.29 3.20
CA LEU A 141 0.76 -3.22 2.32
C LEU A 141 1.81 -2.10 2.25
N LEU A 142 2.14 -1.71 1.02
CA LEU A 142 3.05 -0.61 0.70
C LEU A 142 2.20 0.49 0.06
N LEU A 143 1.77 1.46 0.88
CA LEU A 143 0.88 2.55 0.46
C LEU A 143 1.73 3.78 0.10
N ASP A 144 1.77 4.10 -1.18
CA ASP A 144 2.52 5.24 -1.72
C ASP A 144 1.63 6.47 -1.89
N GLU A 145 2.24 7.65 -1.91
CA GLU A 145 1.60 8.97 -2.04
C GLU A 145 0.51 9.22 -0.96
N VAL A 146 0.75 8.75 0.28
CA VAL A 146 -0.20 8.93 1.39
C VAL A 146 -0.37 10.42 1.74
N ASP A 147 0.61 11.24 1.48
CA ASP A 147 0.55 12.70 1.67
C ASP A 147 -0.27 13.44 0.60
N ALA A 148 -0.77 12.74 -0.43
CA ALA A 148 -1.83 13.25 -1.29
C ALA A 148 -3.17 13.38 -0.53
N LEU A 149 -3.37 12.57 0.50
CA LEU A 149 -4.51 12.69 1.39
C LEU A 149 -4.28 13.82 2.39
N VAL A 150 -5.27 14.69 2.57
CA VAL A 150 -5.19 15.83 3.47
C VAL A 150 -6.43 15.90 4.37
N GLY A 151 -6.31 16.61 5.50
CA GLY A 151 -7.43 16.88 6.39
C GLY A 151 -8.09 15.62 6.94
N ASP A 152 -9.40 15.62 6.97
CA ASP A 152 -10.21 14.56 7.58
C ASP A 152 -10.12 13.23 6.83
N THR A 153 -9.83 13.22 5.53
CA THR A 153 -9.61 11.98 4.76
C THR A 153 -8.36 11.25 5.22
N LEU A 154 -7.24 11.94 5.44
CA LEU A 154 -6.04 11.34 6.01
C LEU A 154 -6.28 10.82 7.44
N ILE A 155 -6.97 11.62 8.25
CA ILE A 155 -7.32 11.21 9.63
C ILE A 155 -8.20 9.95 9.62
N ALA A 156 -9.19 9.88 8.72
CA ALA A 156 -10.06 8.73 8.58
C ALA A 156 -9.28 7.46 8.18
N LEU A 157 -8.34 7.57 7.22
CA LEU A 157 -7.44 6.49 6.86
C LEU A 157 -6.66 6.00 8.09
N LEU A 158 -5.93 6.89 8.76
CA LEU A 158 -5.08 6.53 9.91
C LEU A 158 -5.87 5.92 11.07
N ARG A 159 -7.09 6.41 11.34
CA ARG A 159 -7.98 5.85 12.38
C ARG A 159 -8.41 4.42 12.04
N GLN A 160 -8.76 4.14 10.80
CA GLN A 160 -9.15 2.79 10.36
C GLN A 160 -7.97 1.81 10.42
N LEU A 161 -6.77 2.24 10.01
CA LEU A 161 -5.55 1.43 10.17
C LEU A 161 -5.26 1.12 11.64
N ARG A 162 -5.40 2.12 12.52
CA ARG A 162 -5.22 1.94 13.96
C ARG A 162 -6.26 1.00 14.57
N ALA A 163 -7.53 1.11 14.18
CA ALA A 163 -8.60 0.25 14.68
C ALA A 163 -8.36 -1.23 14.36
N GLY A 164 -7.79 -1.54 13.20
CA GLY A 164 -7.44 -2.90 12.80
C GLY A 164 -6.19 -3.46 13.46
N TYR A 165 -5.37 -2.63 14.11
CA TYR A 165 -4.04 -3.00 14.61
C TYR A 165 -4.01 -4.25 15.49
N LEU A 166 -5.00 -4.45 16.36
CA LEU A 166 -5.07 -5.61 17.28
C LEU A 166 -5.53 -6.91 16.59
N LYS A 167 -6.06 -6.84 15.37
CA LYS A 167 -6.54 -7.99 14.60
C LYS A 167 -5.44 -8.68 13.78
N ARG A 168 -4.24 -8.13 13.78
CA ARG A 168 -3.08 -8.64 13.00
C ARG A 168 -2.55 -9.96 13.58
N PRO A 169 -1.91 -10.77 12.79
CA PRO A 169 -1.82 -10.73 11.31
C PRO A 169 -2.97 -11.47 10.62
N THR A 170 -3.88 -12.07 11.37
CA THR A 170 -4.89 -13.03 10.88
C THR A 170 -6.11 -12.37 10.23
N ALA A 171 -6.55 -11.23 10.76
CA ALA A 171 -7.73 -10.51 10.28
C ALA A 171 -7.45 -9.02 10.05
N PHE A 172 -6.19 -8.69 9.76
CA PHE A 172 -5.76 -7.36 9.32
C PHE A 172 -4.31 -7.44 8.77
N PRO A 173 -3.89 -6.54 7.88
CA PRO A 173 -2.52 -6.57 7.35
C PRO A 173 -1.48 -6.61 8.47
N GLN A 174 -0.52 -7.53 8.36
CA GLN A 174 0.55 -7.68 9.35
C GLN A 174 1.36 -6.40 9.47
N THR A 175 1.71 -5.81 8.32
CA THR A 175 2.50 -4.60 8.23
C THR A 175 1.89 -3.65 7.21
N ILE A 176 1.91 -2.37 7.53
CA ILE A 176 1.59 -1.30 6.59
C ILE A 176 2.75 -0.32 6.59
N MET A 177 3.36 -0.13 5.43
CA MET A 177 4.32 0.91 5.16
C MET A 177 3.60 2.07 4.48
N LEU A 178 3.60 3.23 5.11
CA LEU A 178 3.10 4.47 4.55
C LEU A 178 4.27 5.21 3.90
N CYS A 179 4.11 5.64 2.66
CA CYS A 179 5.15 6.37 1.95
C CYS A 179 4.63 7.74 1.50
N GLY A 180 5.43 8.78 1.71
CA GLY A 180 5.10 10.15 1.33
C GLY A 180 6.33 11.06 1.27
N VAL A 181 6.09 12.34 0.97
CA VAL A 181 7.14 13.36 0.78
C VAL A 181 7.23 14.31 1.98
N ARG A 182 6.19 14.39 2.81
CA ARG A 182 6.07 15.33 3.93
C ARG A 182 6.24 14.63 5.26
#